data_75cbbf544025301d909f3265740c2941
#
_entry.id   75cbbf544025301d909f3265740c2941
#
_cell.length_a   1.000
_cell.length_b   1.000
_cell.length_c   1.000
_cell.angle_alpha   90.00
_cell.angle_beta   90.00
_cell.angle_gamma   90.00
#
_symmetry.space_group_name_H-M   'P 1'
#
loop_
_entity.id
_entity.type
_entity.pdbx_description
1 polymer ?
#
loop_
_entity_poly.entity_id
_entity_poly.type
_entity_poly.pdbx_seq_one_letter_code
_entity_poly.pdbx_strand_id
1 'polypeptide(L)'
;NNDYFWINDSSPKMIMHPVSKHLDGKDLSANVDAKGKKLFVEMAKISNENKVGGLVKYWWDKPGKKNDPKEKFSYVQKFEPWDWIIGTGAYVDDIENEVALMEKNINEEISKIVISILIFSLISIIIVYLVYNYFIKQAIIRPLENLNNAIIDISEGTNQADRIEKKSNDEIGKLVDSFNGY
;
A
#
# COMPACT_ATOMS: atom_id res chain seq x y z
N ASN A 1 -23.83 -0.42 6.19
CA ASN A 1 -23.82 0.55 5.14
C ASN A 1 -24.97 1.53 5.31
N ASN A 2 -24.70 2.83 5.27
CA ASN A 2 -25.68 3.90 5.47
C ASN A 2 -26.20 4.48 4.15
N ASP A 3 -25.89 3.83 3.03
CA ASP A 3 -26.23 4.32 1.70
C ASP A 3 -27.70 3.97 1.36
N TYR A 4 -28.36 4.93 0.75
CA TYR A 4 -29.73 4.76 0.28
C TYR A 4 -30.05 5.76 -0.84
N PHE A 5 -31.07 5.46 -1.62
CA PHE A 5 -31.65 6.37 -2.58
C PHE A 5 -32.93 6.97 -2.04
N TRP A 6 -33.21 8.23 -2.37
CA TRP A 6 -34.52 8.87 -2.17
C TRP A 6 -34.97 9.53 -3.47
N ILE A 7 -36.23 9.88 -3.53
CA ILE A 7 -36.86 10.53 -4.68
C ILE A 7 -37.69 11.72 -4.17
N ASN A 8 -37.44 12.88 -4.70
CA ASN A 8 -38.31 14.08 -4.60
C ASN A 8 -38.57 14.65 -5.99
N ASP A 9 -39.54 15.54 -6.13
CA ASP A 9 -39.80 16.27 -7.38
C ASP A 9 -39.12 17.63 -7.41
N SER A 10 -39.26 18.34 -8.54
CA SER A 10 -38.70 19.70 -8.73
C SER A 10 -39.39 20.78 -7.86
N SER A 11 -40.57 20.52 -7.30
CA SER A 11 -41.27 21.40 -6.36
C SER A 11 -40.96 21.07 -4.89
N PRO A 12 -39.79 20.65 -4.57
CA PRO A 12 -39.19 19.82 -3.50
C PRO A 12 -40.21 19.03 -2.64
N LYS A 13 -41.13 18.31 -3.28
CA LYS A 13 -42.01 17.39 -2.57
C LYS A 13 -41.37 16.02 -2.50
N MET A 14 -41.30 15.41 -1.32
CA MET A 14 -40.78 14.06 -1.18
C MET A 14 -41.72 13.05 -1.80
N ILE A 15 -41.22 12.23 -2.70
CA ILE A 15 -41.93 11.09 -3.27
C ILE A 15 -41.68 9.84 -2.46
N MET A 16 -40.41 9.57 -2.14
CA MET A 16 -40.04 8.39 -1.35
C MET A 16 -38.72 8.63 -0.61
N HIS A 17 -38.71 8.36 0.70
CA HIS A 17 -37.49 8.33 1.50
C HIS A 17 -37.43 7.05 2.36
N PRO A 18 -36.48 6.12 2.12
CA PRO A 18 -36.52 4.79 2.75
C PRO A 18 -36.30 4.83 4.25
N VAL A 19 -35.54 5.79 4.75
CA VAL A 19 -35.22 5.94 6.19
C VAL A 19 -36.17 6.89 6.88
N SER A 20 -36.46 8.05 6.27
CA SER A 20 -37.31 9.12 6.83
C SER A 20 -38.70 9.12 6.21
N LYS A 21 -39.40 8.00 6.29
CA LYS A 21 -40.74 7.81 5.66
C LYS A 21 -41.78 8.86 6.08
N HIS A 22 -41.61 9.52 7.22
CA HIS A 22 -42.47 10.61 7.66
C HIS A 22 -42.41 11.85 6.76
N LEU A 23 -41.40 11.92 5.85
CA LEU A 23 -41.26 12.98 4.84
C LEU A 23 -42.07 12.69 3.58
N ASP A 24 -42.41 11.42 3.32
CA ASP A 24 -43.09 11.02 2.09
C ASP A 24 -44.40 11.82 1.90
N GLY A 25 -44.58 12.37 0.70
CA GLY A 25 -45.70 13.21 0.33
C GLY A 25 -45.68 14.66 0.84
N LYS A 26 -44.67 15.04 1.64
CA LYS A 26 -44.57 16.41 2.20
C LYS A 26 -43.84 17.36 1.27
N ASP A 27 -44.25 18.63 1.29
CA ASP A 27 -43.50 19.77 0.74
C ASP A 27 -42.31 20.05 1.66
N LEU A 28 -41.13 20.05 1.10
CA LEU A 28 -39.86 20.25 1.80
C LEU A 28 -39.21 21.60 1.43
N SER A 29 -39.93 22.50 0.75
CA SER A 29 -39.44 23.85 0.34
C SER A 29 -39.00 24.71 1.54
N ALA A 30 -39.60 24.49 2.71
CA ALA A 30 -39.24 25.13 3.96
C ALA A 30 -38.27 24.28 4.86
N ASN A 31 -37.96 23.05 4.43
CA ASN A 31 -37.09 22.16 5.22
C ASN A 31 -35.65 22.68 5.16
N VAL A 32 -35.02 22.77 6.32
CA VAL A 32 -33.63 23.19 6.49
C VAL A 32 -32.83 22.13 7.19
N ASP A 33 -31.56 22.02 6.86
CA ASP A 33 -30.61 21.20 7.59
C ASP A 33 -30.18 21.84 8.92
N ALA A 34 -29.33 21.16 9.68
CA ALA A 34 -28.84 21.64 10.98
C ALA A 34 -28.07 22.97 10.90
N LYS A 35 -27.67 23.43 9.71
CA LYS A 35 -27.01 24.72 9.47
C LYS A 35 -27.91 25.76 8.79
N GLY A 36 -29.21 25.47 8.67
CA GLY A 36 -30.16 26.39 8.07
C GLY A 36 -30.22 26.37 6.53
N LYS A 37 -29.59 25.39 5.89
CA LYS A 37 -29.57 25.27 4.43
C LYS A 37 -30.85 24.62 3.92
N LYS A 38 -31.52 25.22 2.96
CA LYS A 38 -32.69 24.66 2.26
C LYS A 38 -32.26 23.58 1.26
N LEU A 39 -31.88 22.42 1.78
CA LEU A 39 -31.20 21.38 1.01
C LEU A 39 -32.01 20.86 -0.19
N PHE A 40 -33.32 20.62 -0.03
CA PHE A 40 -34.16 20.10 -1.14
C PHE A 40 -34.43 21.15 -2.22
N VAL A 41 -34.48 22.44 -1.87
CA VAL A 41 -34.54 23.52 -2.84
C VAL A 41 -33.27 23.61 -3.66
N GLU A 42 -32.11 23.44 -3.02
CA GLU A 42 -30.83 23.44 -3.73
C GLU A 42 -30.66 22.20 -4.61
N MET A 43 -31.09 21.02 -4.13
CA MET A 43 -31.13 19.81 -4.94
C MET A 43 -31.98 19.96 -6.19
N ALA A 44 -33.18 20.54 -6.05
CA ALA A 44 -34.07 20.84 -7.18
C ALA A 44 -33.43 21.83 -8.15
N LYS A 45 -32.82 22.91 -7.65
CA LYS A 45 -32.12 23.89 -8.46
C LYS A 45 -31.00 23.27 -9.29
N ILE A 46 -30.08 22.56 -8.64
CA ILE A 46 -28.92 21.94 -9.30
C ILE A 46 -29.36 20.92 -10.35
N SER A 47 -30.37 20.10 -10.05
CA SER A 47 -30.85 19.07 -10.95
C SER A 47 -31.62 19.66 -12.15
N ASN A 48 -32.25 20.84 -12.01
CA ASN A 48 -32.92 21.54 -13.12
C ASN A 48 -31.92 22.31 -14.00
N GLU A 49 -30.87 22.89 -13.40
CA GLU A 49 -29.85 23.66 -14.12
C GLU A 49 -28.87 22.76 -14.87
N ASN A 50 -28.69 21.53 -14.41
CA ASN A 50 -27.65 20.62 -14.90
C ASN A 50 -28.23 19.25 -15.25
N LYS A 51 -28.34 18.92 -16.54
CA LYS A 51 -28.92 17.65 -17.04
C LYS A 51 -28.16 16.40 -16.56
N VAL A 52 -26.87 16.54 -16.28
CA VAL A 52 -26.07 15.43 -15.74
C VAL A 52 -26.15 15.34 -14.22
N GLY A 53 -26.92 16.23 -13.56
CA GLY A 53 -27.01 16.28 -12.10
C GLY A 53 -25.86 17.03 -11.44
N GLY A 54 -25.76 16.92 -10.11
CA GLY A 54 -24.74 17.62 -9.38
C GLY A 54 -24.62 17.17 -7.91
N LEU A 55 -23.56 17.64 -7.26
CA LEU A 55 -23.29 17.35 -5.87
C LEU A 55 -23.86 18.43 -4.97
N VAL A 56 -24.49 18.00 -3.86
CA VAL A 56 -25.00 18.87 -2.80
C VAL A 56 -24.41 18.43 -1.47
N LYS A 57 -23.87 19.39 -0.73
CA LYS A 57 -23.32 19.19 0.62
C LYS A 57 -24.31 19.76 1.64
N TYR A 58 -24.66 18.96 2.66
CA TYR A 58 -25.60 19.34 3.70
C TYR A 58 -25.42 18.48 4.95
N TRP A 59 -26.19 18.78 6.01
CA TRP A 59 -26.17 18.03 7.27
C TRP A 59 -27.43 17.20 7.41
N TRP A 60 -27.27 15.89 7.67
CA TRP A 60 -28.39 14.97 7.76
C TRP A 60 -28.15 13.85 8.80
N ASP A 61 -29.21 13.43 9.46
CA ASP A 61 -29.13 12.32 10.41
C ASP A 61 -28.83 11.00 9.70
N LYS A 62 -27.93 10.23 10.29
CA LYS A 62 -27.65 8.87 9.81
C LYS A 62 -28.84 7.93 10.04
N PRO A 63 -29.01 6.90 9.20
CA PRO A 63 -30.00 5.85 9.45
C PRO A 63 -29.87 5.29 10.89
N GLY A 64 -31.01 5.23 11.61
CA GLY A 64 -31.06 4.76 12.98
C GLY A 64 -30.55 5.71 14.07
N LYS A 65 -29.99 6.88 13.70
CA LYS A 65 -29.59 7.94 14.65
C LYS A 65 -30.47 9.17 14.43
N LYS A 66 -31.03 9.70 15.53
CA LYS A 66 -31.85 10.92 15.49
C LYS A 66 -31.15 12.02 16.28
N ASN A 67 -31.28 13.26 15.81
CA ASN A 67 -30.68 14.45 16.42
C ASN A 67 -29.14 14.42 16.52
N ASP A 68 -28.50 13.70 15.61
CA ASP A 68 -27.03 13.66 15.46
C ASP A 68 -26.67 13.84 13.97
N PRO A 69 -26.96 15.01 13.39
CA PRO A 69 -26.71 15.25 11.97
C PRO A 69 -25.21 15.25 11.67
N LYS A 70 -24.84 14.53 10.64
CA LYS A 70 -23.48 14.48 10.08
C LYS A 70 -23.44 15.12 8.72
N GLU A 71 -22.27 15.60 8.34
CA GLU A 71 -22.04 16.15 7.02
C GLU A 71 -22.19 15.05 5.96
N LYS A 72 -22.98 15.33 4.93
CA LYS A 72 -23.29 14.41 3.85
C LYS A 72 -23.09 15.06 2.50
N PHE A 73 -22.41 14.37 1.59
CA PHE A 73 -22.40 14.68 0.18
C PHE A 73 -23.40 13.80 -0.54
N SER A 74 -24.24 14.40 -1.34
CA SER A 74 -25.18 13.65 -2.17
C SER A 74 -25.11 14.10 -3.61
N TYR A 75 -25.16 13.14 -4.51
CA TYR A 75 -25.35 13.37 -5.93
C TYR A 75 -26.84 13.28 -6.23
N VAL A 76 -27.35 14.27 -6.95
CA VAL A 76 -28.75 14.35 -7.36
C VAL A 76 -28.86 14.52 -8.87
N GLN A 77 -29.80 13.82 -9.49
CA GLN A 77 -30.05 13.90 -10.92
C GLN A 77 -31.54 13.84 -11.21
N LYS A 78 -31.99 14.68 -12.17
CA LYS A 78 -33.38 14.71 -12.59
C LYS A 78 -33.68 13.65 -13.62
N PHE A 79 -34.78 12.91 -13.42
CA PHE A 79 -35.39 12.04 -14.40
C PHE A 79 -36.62 12.81 -15.01
N GLU A 80 -36.39 13.45 -16.14
CA GLU A 80 -37.31 14.36 -16.78
C GLU A 80 -38.74 13.81 -17.01
N PRO A 81 -38.92 12.51 -17.45
CA PRO A 81 -40.27 12.01 -17.79
C PRO A 81 -41.27 12.06 -16.63
N TRP A 82 -40.79 11.99 -15.37
CA TRP A 82 -41.67 11.98 -14.20
C TRP A 82 -41.42 13.16 -13.26
N ASP A 83 -40.59 14.10 -13.67
CA ASP A 83 -40.12 15.24 -12.85
C ASP A 83 -39.52 14.76 -11.49
N TRP A 84 -38.88 13.61 -11.50
CA TRP A 84 -38.25 13.05 -10.31
C TRP A 84 -36.78 13.45 -10.19
N ILE A 85 -36.40 13.84 -9.00
CA ILE A 85 -35.00 14.04 -8.63
C ILE A 85 -34.60 12.83 -7.77
N ILE A 86 -33.70 12.02 -8.29
CA ILE A 86 -33.17 10.84 -7.62
C ILE A 86 -31.85 11.24 -6.96
N GLY A 87 -31.74 11.00 -5.66
CA GLY A 87 -30.55 11.34 -4.90
C GLY A 87 -29.99 10.15 -4.15
N THR A 88 -28.67 10.11 -4.05
CA THR A 88 -27.92 9.20 -3.19
C THR A 88 -26.68 9.91 -2.64
N GLY A 89 -26.10 9.43 -1.55
CA GLY A 89 -24.92 10.09 -1.01
C GLY A 89 -24.31 9.37 0.18
N ALA A 90 -23.10 9.80 0.51
CA ALA A 90 -22.29 9.25 1.59
C ALA A 90 -22.05 10.29 2.70
N TYR A 91 -21.88 9.85 3.91
CA TYR A 91 -21.50 10.68 5.05
C TYR A 91 -19.97 10.84 5.09
N VAL A 92 -19.52 12.07 5.36
CA VAL A 92 -18.09 12.40 5.35
C VAL A 92 -17.32 11.59 6.37
N ASP A 93 -17.85 11.45 7.58
CA ASP A 93 -17.21 10.68 8.65
C ASP A 93 -17.12 9.17 8.34
N ASP A 94 -18.06 8.60 7.57
CA ASP A 94 -17.95 7.22 7.11
C ASP A 94 -16.79 7.06 6.10
N ILE A 95 -16.64 8.03 5.19
CA ILE A 95 -15.52 8.06 4.24
C ILE A 95 -14.19 8.23 4.97
N GLU A 96 -14.10 9.17 5.92
CA GLU A 96 -12.89 9.40 6.71
C GLU A 96 -12.48 8.16 7.50
N ASN A 97 -13.43 7.43 8.09
CA ASN A 97 -13.17 6.19 8.80
C ASN A 97 -12.66 5.08 7.86
N GLU A 98 -13.26 4.94 6.66
CA GLU A 98 -12.78 3.97 5.67
C GLU A 98 -11.36 4.30 5.18
N VAL A 99 -11.08 5.57 4.91
CA VAL A 99 -9.74 6.02 4.52
C VAL A 99 -8.73 5.73 5.63
N ALA A 100 -9.04 6.05 6.88
CA ALA A 100 -8.14 5.78 8.01
C ALA A 100 -7.87 4.28 8.19
N LEU A 101 -8.87 3.43 7.99
CA LEU A 101 -8.70 1.96 8.03
C LEU A 101 -7.82 1.47 6.85
N MET A 102 -8.01 2.02 5.66
CA MET A 102 -7.18 1.69 4.50
C MET A 102 -5.73 2.11 4.71
N GLU A 103 -5.49 3.33 5.21
CA GLU A 103 -4.14 3.82 5.52
C GLU A 103 -3.42 2.93 6.55
N LYS A 104 -4.12 2.51 7.60
CA LYS A 104 -3.58 1.58 8.60
C LYS A 104 -3.18 0.25 7.96
N ASN A 105 -4.06 -0.34 7.16
CA ASN A 105 -3.80 -1.61 6.49
C ASN A 105 -2.61 -1.51 5.51
N ILE A 106 -2.54 -0.42 4.73
CA ILE A 106 -1.43 -0.17 3.81
C ILE A 106 -0.11 -0.05 4.58
N ASN A 107 -0.07 0.69 5.68
CA ASN A 107 1.14 0.84 6.49
C ASN A 107 1.61 -0.48 7.12
N GLU A 108 0.68 -1.33 7.56
CA GLU A 108 1.00 -2.67 8.05
C GLU A 108 1.61 -3.56 6.94
N GLU A 109 1.04 -3.53 5.72
CA GLU A 109 1.56 -4.29 4.58
C GLU A 109 2.93 -3.77 4.13
N ILE A 110 3.12 -2.45 4.04
CA ILE A 110 4.43 -1.84 3.73
C ILE A 110 5.47 -2.26 4.76
N SER A 111 5.14 -2.24 6.04
CA SER A 111 6.07 -2.65 7.11
C SER A 111 6.51 -4.11 6.95
N LYS A 112 5.60 -5.02 6.63
CA LYS A 112 5.93 -6.44 6.36
C LYS A 112 6.87 -6.59 5.17
N ILE A 113 6.61 -5.85 4.08
CA ILE A 113 7.45 -5.88 2.88
C ILE A 113 8.86 -5.36 3.20
N VAL A 114 8.97 -4.22 3.90
CA VAL A 114 10.27 -3.65 4.28
C VAL A 114 11.06 -4.62 5.15
N ILE A 115 10.44 -5.22 6.17
CA ILE A 115 11.10 -6.20 7.03
C ILE A 115 11.57 -7.42 6.21
N SER A 116 10.75 -7.92 5.28
CA SER A 116 11.14 -9.05 4.44
C SER A 116 12.34 -8.74 3.55
N ILE A 117 12.41 -7.54 2.97
CA ILE A 117 13.55 -7.08 2.16
C ILE A 117 14.82 -7.00 3.01
N LEU A 118 14.73 -6.46 4.23
CA LEU A 118 15.86 -6.37 5.15
C LEU A 118 16.41 -7.76 5.54
N ILE A 119 15.52 -8.70 5.85
CA ILE A 119 15.91 -10.08 6.15
C ILE A 119 16.58 -10.73 4.94
N PHE A 120 16.01 -10.58 3.75
CA PHE A 120 16.56 -11.15 2.52
C PHE A 120 17.94 -10.57 2.18
N SER A 121 18.11 -9.25 2.35
CA SER A 121 19.41 -8.61 2.14
C SER A 121 20.46 -9.09 3.13
N LEU A 122 20.10 -9.26 4.40
CA LEU A 122 21.02 -9.78 5.42
C LEU A 122 21.47 -11.22 5.10
N ILE A 123 20.54 -12.09 4.72
CA ILE A 123 20.85 -13.47 4.29
C ILE A 123 21.80 -13.46 3.09
N SER A 124 21.54 -12.60 2.09
CA SER A 124 22.38 -12.48 0.91
C SER A 124 23.81 -12.07 1.25
N ILE A 125 23.98 -11.10 2.16
CA ILE A 125 25.31 -10.66 2.62
C ILE A 125 26.04 -11.81 3.32
N ILE A 126 25.36 -12.58 4.17
CA ILE A 126 25.96 -13.73 4.85
C ILE A 126 26.42 -14.80 3.84
N ILE A 127 25.60 -15.09 2.83
CA ILE A 127 25.96 -16.07 1.78
C ILE A 127 27.19 -15.59 1.02
N VAL A 128 27.22 -14.33 0.57
CA VAL A 128 28.38 -13.77 -0.13
C VAL A 128 29.64 -13.85 0.73
N TYR A 129 29.53 -13.51 2.02
CA TYR A 129 30.66 -13.61 2.96
C TYR A 129 31.19 -15.05 3.11
N LEU A 130 30.29 -16.03 3.24
CA LEU A 130 30.69 -17.46 3.35
C LEU A 130 31.35 -17.95 2.07
N VAL A 131 30.78 -17.63 0.92
CA VAL A 131 31.33 -17.98 -0.41
C VAL A 131 32.72 -17.34 -0.58
N TYR A 132 32.86 -16.07 -0.27
CA TYR A 132 34.11 -15.33 -0.38
C TYR A 132 35.19 -15.97 0.52
N ASN A 133 34.89 -16.29 1.79
CA ASN A 133 35.83 -16.94 2.69
C ASN A 133 36.22 -18.35 2.21
N TYR A 134 35.27 -19.12 1.67
CA TYR A 134 35.53 -20.40 1.10
C TYR A 134 36.52 -20.33 -0.07
N PHE A 135 36.28 -19.40 -1.01
CA PHE A 135 37.18 -19.24 -2.17
C PHE A 135 38.56 -18.73 -1.78
N ILE A 136 38.69 -17.78 -0.86
CA ILE A 136 39.99 -17.30 -0.38
C ILE A 136 40.78 -18.40 0.28
N LYS A 137 40.17 -19.20 1.16
CA LYS A 137 40.85 -20.34 1.77
C LYS A 137 41.36 -21.34 0.74
N GLN A 138 40.55 -21.68 -0.26
CA GLN A 138 40.89 -22.68 -1.28
C GLN A 138 41.93 -22.14 -2.28
N ALA A 139 41.79 -20.93 -2.75
CA ALA A 139 42.58 -20.39 -3.85
C ALA A 139 43.86 -19.68 -3.42
N ILE A 140 43.93 -19.20 -2.17
CA ILE A 140 45.07 -18.40 -1.71
C ILE A 140 45.74 -18.99 -0.46
N ILE A 141 44.97 -19.18 0.61
CA ILE A 141 45.56 -19.53 1.90
C ILE A 141 46.23 -20.93 1.86
N ARG A 142 45.49 -21.94 1.42
CA ARG A 142 46.01 -23.31 1.34
C ARG A 142 47.24 -23.48 0.45
N PRO A 143 47.30 -22.92 -0.78
CA PRO A 143 48.52 -22.96 -1.58
C PRO A 143 49.70 -22.28 -0.93
N LEU A 144 49.51 -21.14 -0.26
CA LEU A 144 50.56 -20.43 0.46
C LEU A 144 51.06 -21.21 1.70
N GLU A 145 50.15 -21.83 2.47
CA GLU A 145 50.51 -22.70 3.58
C GLU A 145 51.35 -23.89 3.11
N ASN A 146 50.94 -24.56 2.02
CA ASN A 146 51.70 -25.66 1.43
C ASN A 146 53.12 -25.24 1.01
N LEU A 147 53.21 -24.07 0.38
CA LEU A 147 54.51 -23.54 -0.05
C LEU A 147 55.39 -23.16 1.15
N ASN A 148 54.83 -22.56 2.18
CA ASN A 148 55.53 -22.20 3.40
C ASN A 148 56.04 -23.48 4.11
N ASN A 149 55.24 -24.51 4.24
CA ASN A 149 55.62 -25.77 4.83
C ASN A 149 56.77 -26.46 4.07
N ALA A 150 56.69 -26.48 2.73
CA ALA A 150 57.75 -27.01 1.90
C ALA A 150 59.08 -26.24 2.03
N ILE A 151 59.03 -24.93 2.19
CA ILE A 151 60.24 -24.09 2.48
C ILE A 151 60.84 -24.44 3.85
N ILE A 152 60.03 -24.65 4.88
CA ILE A 152 60.44 -25.02 6.21
C ILE A 152 61.15 -26.39 6.17
N ASP A 153 60.52 -27.39 5.51
CA ASP A 153 61.07 -28.74 5.39
C ASP A 153 62.46 -28.76 4.72
N ILE A 154 62.69 -27.92 3.69
CA ILE A 154 63.98 -27.74 3.06
C ILE A 154 64.96 -27.08 4.03
N SER A 155 64.57 -26.07 4.76
CA SER A 155 65.44 -25.32 5.65
C SER A 155 65.92 -26.14 6.85
N GLU A 156 65.10 -27.08 7.30
CA GLU A 156 65.43 -27.97 8.43
C GLU A 156 66.21 -29.23 8.01
N GLY A 157 66.50 -29.40 6.72
CA GLY A 157 67.29 -30.54 6.21
C GLY A 157 66.55 -31.87 6.30
N THR A 158 65.27 -31.89 6.51
CA THR A 158 64.46 -33.09 6.66
C THR A 158 63.96 -33.62 5.29
N ASN A 159 64.89 -33.86 4.37
CA ASN A 159 64.71 -34.59 3.09
C ASN A 159 63.53 -34.33 2.22
N GLN A 160 63.84 -33.97 0.95
CA GLN A 160 62.99 -33.99 -0.23
C GLN A 160 61.65 -33.22 -0.06
N ALA A 161 61.73 -31.92 -0.36
CA ALA A 161 60.51 -31.22 -0.65
C ALA A 161 59.80 -31.94 -1.82
N ASP A 162 58.73 -32.68 -1.50
CA ASP A 162 57.84 -33.19 -2.53
C ASP A 162 57.39 -32.04 -3.40
N ARG A 163 57.39 -32.25 -4.72
CA ARG A 163 56.89 -31.24 -5.66
C ARG A 163 55.49 -30.80 -5.26
N ILE A 164 55.30 -29.51 -5.11
CA ILE A 164 53.99 -28.95 -4.80
C ILE A 164 53.10 -29.04 -6.05
N GLU A 165 51.90 -29.58 -5.88
CA GLU A 165 50.93 -29.68 -6.98
C GLU A 165 50.45 -28.29 -7.40
N LYS A 166 50.67 -27.92 -8.67
CA LYS A 166 50.15 -26.67 -9.27
C LYS A 166 48.64 -26.78 -9.51
N LYS A 167 47.86 -25.95 -8.80
CA LYS A 167 46.37 -25.93 -8.88
C LYS A 167 45.81 -24.76 -9.61
N SER A 168 46.61 -23.74 -9.98
CA SER A 168 46.17 -22.55 -10.71
C SER A 168 47.22 -22.09 -11.73
N ASN A 169 46.80 -21.26 -12.70
CA ASN A 169 47.69 -20.63 -13.69
C ASN A 169 47.89 -19.13 -13.42
N ASP A 170 47.53 -18.68 -12.23
CA ASP A 170 47.73 -17.31 -11.75
C ASP A 170 49.11 -17.08 -11.12
N GLU A 171 49.29 -16.00 -10.37
CA GLU A 171 50.52 -15.65 -9.68
C GLU A 171 50.96 -16.72 -8.67
N ILE A 172 49.99 -17.36 -8.02
CA ILE A 172 50.23 -18.48 -7.07
C ILE A 172 50.76 -19.68 -7.84
N GLY A 173 50.20 -20.03 -9.00
CA GLY A 173 50.67 -21.09 -9.85
C GLY A 173 52.09 -20.85 -10.38
N LYS A 174 52.43 -19.62 -10.74
CA LYS A 174 53.82 -19.25 -11.11
C LYS A 174 54.80 -19.38 -9.97
N LEU A 175 54.38 -19.03 -8.73
CA LEU A 175 55.21 -19.19 -7.55
C LEU A 175 55.49 -20.66 -7.25
N VAL A 176 54.51 -21.55 -7.41
CA VAL A 176 54.67 -23.00 -7.31
C VAL A 176 55.60 -23.53 -8.39
N ASP A 177 55.49 -23.09 -9.66
CA ASP A 177 56.41 -23.49 -10.71
C ASP A 177 57.86 -23.07 -10.42
N SER A 178 58.06 -21.85 -9.92
CA SER A 178 59.40 -21.35 -9.54
C SER A 178 59.99 -22.16 -8.41
N PHE A 179 59.18 -22.53 -7.40
CA PHE A 179 59.63 -23.37 -6.30
C PHE A 179 60.02 -24.79 -6.77
N ASN A 180 59.19 -25.41 -7.62
CA ASN A 180 59.45 -26.74 -8.17
C ASN A 180 60.62 -26.83 -9.16
N GLY A 181 61.07 -25.69 -9.65
CA GLY A 181 62.17 -25.56 -10.62
C GLY A 181 63.54 -25.47 -9.98
N TYR A 182 63.60 -25.35 -8.68
CA TYR A 182 64.85 -25.38 -7.89
C TYR A 182 65.06 -26.81 -7.37
#